data_07f7f194ca1e6884d499cf6a7822176b
#
_entry.id   07f7f194ca1e6884d499cf6a7822176b
#
_cell.length_a   1.000
_cell.length_b   1.000
_cell.length_c   1.000
_cell.angle_alpha   90.00
_cell.angle_beta   90.00
_cell.angle_gamma   90.00
#
_symmetry.space_group_name_H-M   'P 1'
#
loop_
_entity.id
_entity.type
_entity.pdbx_description
1 polymer ?
#
loop_
_entity_poly.entity_id
_entity_poly.type
_entity_poly.pdbx_seq_one_letter_code
_entity_poly.pdbx_strand_id
1 'polypeptide(L)'
;MRNAGLDAAQVGIKIARRNINNLRYADDTTLMAESEEELKSLLMKVKEENENVGLKLNIQETKIMASGPITSREIDGETVETMNDFILGGSKITAGGDCSHEIKRYLLLGKKVMTNLESILKSRDITLPTKVQLVKPMVFPVVTYGCESWTVRKAECQRIDAFELWCWRRPLRVPWTASRSNQSILKNISPGCSLEGLMLKLKLQYFSHLM
;
A
#
# COMPACT_ATOMS: atom_id res chain seq x y z
N MET A 1 11.05 21.74 -9.48
CA MET A 1 10.77 20.43 -10.12
C MET A 1 9.46 20.32 -10.92
N ARG A 2 8.53 21.26 -10.86
CA ARG A 2 7.33 21.22 -11.72
C ARG A 2 7.60 21.43 -13.23
N ASN A 3 8.78 21.89 -13.63
CA ASN A 3 9.12 22.28 -15.00
C ASN A 3 10.21 21.41 -15.66
N ALA A 4 10.48 20.23 -15.17
CA ALA A 4 11.55 19.36 -15.71
C ALA A 4 11.27 18.79 -17.12
N GLY A 5 10.36 19.40 -17.92
CA GLY A 5 10.14 18.99 -19.33
C GLY A 5 9.75 17.53 -19.56
N LEU A 6 9.51 16.77 -18.49
CA LEU A 6 9.19 15.35 -18.56
C LEU A 6 7.80 15.07 -19.11
N ASP A 7 6.89 16.07 -19.03
CA ASP A 7 5.50 15.94 -19.49
C ASP A 7 5.37 15.92 -21.02
N ALA A 8 6.40 16.36 -21.76
CA ALA A 8 6.38 16.41 -23.23
C ALA A 8 6.91 15.13 -23.90
N ALA A 9 7.47 14.19 -23.13
CA ALA A 9 8.03 12.98 -23.70
C ALA A 9 6.91 11.94 -23.93
N GLN A 10 6.87 11.38 -25.15
CA GLN A 10 6.07 10.18 -25.46
C GLN A 10 6.55 8.92 -24.72
N VAL A 11 7.50 9.08 -23.83
CA VAL A 11 8.20 8.05 -23.06
C VAL A 11 7.46 7.80 -21.75
N GLY A 12 7.32 6.56 -21.33
CA GLY A 12 6.66 6.15 -20.10
C GLY A 12 5.66 5.01 -20.30
N ILE A 13 5.06 4.58 -19.22
CA ILE A 13 4.04 3.51 -19.22
C ILE A 13 2.67 4.09 -19.55
N LYS A 14 1.96 3.49 -20.50
CA LYS A 14 0.59 3.89 -20.87
C LYS A 14 -0.43 3.35 -19.89
N ILE A 15 -1.06 4.25 -19.13
CA ILE A 15 -2.17 3.92 -18.24
C ILE A 15 -3.39 4.76 -18.64
N ALA A 16 -4.51 4.11 -18.97
CA ALA A 16 -5.78 4.78 -19.33
C ALA A 16 -5.61 5.91 -20.37
N ARG A 17 -4.86 5.67 -21.45
CA ARG A 17 -4.52 6.62 -22.53
C ARG A 17 -3.59 7.78 -22.14
N ARG A 18 -3.03 7.77 -20.94
CA ARG A 18 -2.03 8.75 -20.50
C ARG A 18 -0.67 8.08 -20.37
N ASN A 19 0.39 8.75 -20.81
CA ASN A 19 1.75 8.31 -20.52
C ASN A 19 2.12 8.79 -19.12
N ILE A 20 2.52 7.85 -18.26
CA ILE A 20 3.03 8.13 -16.93
C ILE A 20 4.50 7.71 -16.94
N ASN A 21 5.40 8.66 -16.81
CA ASN A 21 6.84 8.44 -16.81
C ASN A 21 7.48 8.72 -15.44
N ASN A 22 6.77 9.37 -14.53
CA ASN A 22 7.25 9.62 -13.18
C ASN A 22 6.11 9.65 -12.15
N LEU A 23 6.43 9.25 -10.93
CA LEU A 23 5.63 9.47 -9.72
C LEU A 23 6.50 10.19 -8.69
N ARG A 24 5.95 11.17 -8.02
CA ARG A 24 6.68 11.98 -7.03
C ARG A 24 5.92 12.01 -5.71
N TYR A 25 6.66 11.77 -4.64
CA TYR A 25 6.15 11.85 -3.28
C TYR A 25 7.23 12.47 -2.39
N ALA A 26 7.00 13.70 -1.94
CA ALA A 26 7.99 14.52 -1.23
C ALA A 26 9.31 14.63 -2.00
N ASP A 27 10.39 14.08 -1.49
CA ASP A 27 11.73 13.98 -2.07
C ASP A 27 11.93 12.72 -2.93
N ASP A 28 11.07 11.72 -2.76
CA ASP A 28 11.12 10.49 -3.55
C ASP A 28 10.58 10.72 -4.98
N THR A 29 11.33 10.27 -5.99
CA THR A 29 10.91 10.28 -7.38
C THR A 29 11.09 8.89 -7.97
N THR A 30 10.01 8.32 -8.50
CA THR A 30 10.04 7.06 -9.25
C THR A 30 9.90 7.36 -10.74
N LEU A 31 10.86 6.95 -11.55
CA LEU A 31 10.81 7.01 -13.01
C LEU A 31 10.28 5.68 -13.55
N MET A 32 9.46 5.74 -14.60
CA MET A 32 8.85 4.57 -15.23
C MET A 32 9.03 4.61 -16.73
N ALA A 33 9.44 3.49 -17.32
CA ALA A 33 9.59 3.33 -18.75
C ALA A 33 9.29 1.88 -19.17
N GLU A 34 9.02 1.66 -20.46
CA GLU A 34 8.78 0.34 -21.02
C GLU A 34 10.10 -0.37 -21.40
N SER A 35 11.19 0.40 -21.62
CA SER A 35 12.52 -0.13 -21.93
C SER A 35 13.62 0.47 -21.06
N GLU A 36 14.78 -0.21 -21.05
CA GLU A 36 15.97 0.22 -20.31
C GLU A 36 16.56 1.51 -20.88
N GLU A 37 16.57 1.66 -22.21
CA GLU A 37 17.06 2.82 -22.91
C GLU A 37 16.22 4.07 -22.61
N GLU A 38 14.90 3.89 -22.60
CA GLU A 38 13.97 4.95 -22.22
C GLU A 38 14.18 5.39 -20.77
N LEU A 39 14.34 4.43 -19.86
CA LEU A 39 14.58 4.71 -18.45
C LEU A 39 15.88 5.51 -18.24
N LYS A 40 16.96 5.12 -18.94
CA LYS A 40 18.24 5.86 -18.94
C LYS A 40 18.06 7.28 -19.46
N SER A 41 17.35 7.45 -20.57
CA SER A 41 17.09 8.78 -21.15
C SER A 41 16.33 9.68 -20.17
N LEU A 42 15.30 9.15 -19.50
CA LEU A 42 14.55 9.88 -18.48
C LEU A 42 15.44 10.27 -17.29
N LEU A 43 16.26 9.34 -16.82
CA LEU A 43 17.15 9.57 -15.70
C LEU A 43 18.19 10.65 -15.99
N MET A 44 18.80 10.62 -17.20
CA MET A 44 19.76 11.65 -17.60
C MET A 44 19.14 13.04 -17.68
N LYS A 45 17.90 13.16 -18.18
CA LYS A 45 17.15 14.43 -18.16
C LYS A 45 16.90 14.92 -16.74
N VAL A 46 16.46 14.03 -15.84
CA VAL A 46 16.23 14.40 -14.43
C VAL A 46 17.52 14.83 -13.77
N LYS A 47 18.64 14.17 -14.06
CA LYS A 47 19.95 14.52 -13.56
C LYS A 47 20.37 15.93 -14.02
N GLU A 48 20.31 16.21 -15.32
CA GLU A 48 20.65 17.51 -15.91
C GLU A 48 19.80 18.65 -15.29
N GLU A 49 18.48 18.45 -15.20
CA GLU A 49 17.58 19.41 -14.59
C GLU A 49 17.86 19.64 -13.10
N ASN A 50 18.24 18.60 -12.37
CA ASN A 50 18.60 18.72 -10.96
C ASN A 50 19.92 19.48 -10.80
N GLU A 51 20.92 19.22 -11.63
CA GLU A 51 22.20 19.92 -11.63
C GLU A 51 22.03 21.42 -11.94
N ASN A 52 21.14 21.79 -12.86
CA ASN A 52 20.79 23.16 -13.19
C ASN A 52 20.23 23.95 -11.99
N VAL A 53 19.61 23.27 -11.02
CA VAL A 53 19.10 23.88 -9.78
C VAL A 53 19.98 23.60 -8.56
N GLY A 54 21.18 23.08 -8.76
CA GLY A 54 22.15 22.81 -7.69
C GLY A 54 21.86 21.55 -6.87
N LEU A 55 20.97 20.66 -7.33
CA LEU A 55 20.67 19.39 -6.69
C LEU A 55 21.50 18.26 -7.33
N LYS A 56 21.94 17.30 -6.53
CA LYS A 56 22.65 16.10 -7.02
C LYS A 56 21.80 14.86 -6.83
N LEU A 57 21.83 13.97 -7.82
CA LEU A 57 21.23 12.65 -7.72
C LEU A 57 22.04 11.80 -6.73
N ASN A 58 21.37 11.20 -5.75
CA ASN A 58 22.01 10.24 -4.85
C ASN A 58 21.98 8.85 -5.48
N ILE A 59 23.06 8.46 -6.18
CA ILE A 59 23.16 7.19 -6.89
C ILE A 59 23.12 6.00 -5.92
N GLN A 60 23.67 6.15 -4.71
CA GLN A 60 23.70 5.07 -3.70
C GLN A 60 22.29 4.72 -3.17
N GLU A 61 21.40 5.71 -3.12
CA GLU A 61 19.99 5.50 -2.73
C GLU A 61 19.08 5.22 -3.93
N THR A 62 19.57 5.47 -5.16
CA THR A 62 18.84 5.16 -6.39
C THR A 62 18.83 3.66 -6.62
N LYS A 63 17.66 3.10 -6.93
CA LYS A 63 17.47 1.65 -7.12
C LYS A 63 16.65 1.39 -8.36
N ILE A 64 16.93 0.25 -9.03
CA ILE A 64 16.23 -0.16 -10.23
C ILE A 64 15.36 -1.38 -9.93
N MET A 65 14.12 -1.34 -10.37
CA MET A 65 13.21 -2.48 -10.35
C MET A 65 12.70 -2.75 -11.77
N ALA A 66 12.74 -4.00 -12.21
CA ALA A 66 12.18 -4.41 -13.48
C ALA A 66 11.39 -5.71 -13.35
N SER A 67 10.44 -5.91 -14.24
CA SER A 67 9.67 -7.17 -14.37
C SER A 67 10.40 -8.23 -15.19
N GLY A 68 11.55 -7.89 -15.80
CA GLY A 68 12.39 -8.78 -16.61
C GLY A 68 13.88 -8.65 -16.28
N PRO A 69 14.75 -9.38 -16.98
CA PRO A 69 16.19 -9.28 -16.78
C PRO A 69 16.71 -7.89 -17.16
N ILE A 70 17.56 -7.31 -16.32
CA ILE A 70 18.23 -6.04 -16.58
C ILE A 70 19.63 -6.33 -17.08
N THR A 71 20.00 -5.73 -18.20
CA THR A 71 21.31 -5.92 -18.85
C THR A 71 22.36 -4.91 -18.41
N SER A 72 21.94 -3.68 -18.11
CA SER A 72 22.86 -2.61 -17.67
C SER A 72 22.43 -2.06 -16.31
N ARG A 73 23.38 -2.01 -15.38
CA ARG A 73 23.19 -1.56 -13.99
C ARG A 73 24.05 -0.35 -13.66
N GLU A 74 24.59 0.32 -14.66
CA GLU A 74 25.54 1.42 -14.46
C GLU A 74 24.91 2.77 -14.82
N ILE A 75 25.09 3.71 -13.92
CA ILE A 75 24.78 5.14 -14.10
C ILE A 75 26.06 5.90 -13.79
N ASP A 76 26.59 6.64 -14.76
CA ASP A 76 27.85 7.40 -14.63
C ASP A 76 29.05 6.58 -14.16
N GLY A 77 29.13 5.30 -14.52
CA GLY A 77 30.21 4.39 -14.07
C GLY A 77 30.02 3.83 -12.66
N GLU A 78 28.93 4.16 -11.97
CA GLU A 78 28.57 3.56 -10.69
C GLU A 78 27.49 2.50 -10.89
N THR A 79 27.66 1.35 -10.21
CA THR A 79 26.69 0.26 -10.26
C THR A 79 25.47 0.56 -9.39
N VAL A 80 24.29 0.53 -9.98
CA VAL A 80 23.02 0.74 -9.26
C VAL A 80 22.46 -0.61 -8.79
N GLU A 81 21.99 -0.63 -7.54
CA GLU A 81 21.39 -1.81 -6.94
C GLU A 81 20.05 -2.14 -7.59
N THR A 82 19.85 -3.42 -7.96
CA THR A 82 18.56 -3.93 -8.42
C THR A 82 17.77 -4.50 -7.26
N MET A 83 16.47 -4.23 -7.22
CA MET A 83 15.57 -4.71 -6.18
C MET A 83 14.29 -5.32 -6.75
N ASN A 84 13.71 -6.24 -5.97
CA ASN A 84 12.45 -6.89 -6.33
C ASN A 84 11.23 -6.16 -5.76
N ASP A 85 11.43 -5.26 -4.83
CA ASP A 85 10.39 -4.46 -4.19
C ASP A 85 10.94 -3.14 -3.64
N PHE A 86 10.08 -2.13 -3.54
CA PHE A 86 10.39 -0.84 -2.89
C PHE A 86 9.16 -0.27 -2.19
N ILE A 87 9.37 0.74 -1.33
CA ILE A 87 8.30 1.43 -0.63
C ILE A 87 8.16 2.83 -1.21
N LEU A 88 6.98 3.16 -1.72
CA LEU A 88 6.62 4.50 -2.19
C LEU A 88 5.35 4.97 -1.48
N GLY A 89 5.39 6.14 -0.84
CA GLY A 89 4.22 6.67 -0.12
C GLY A 89 3.71 5.75 1.00
N GLY A 90 4.60 4.93 1.59
CA GLY A 90 4.25 3.95 2.61
C GLY A 90 3.69 2.62 2.08
N SER A 91 3.49 2.48 0.77
CA SER A 91 3.03 1.24 0.12
C SER A 91 4.19 0.46 -0.49
N LYS A 92 4.21 -0.85 -0.27
CA LYS A 92 5.21 -1.75 -0.84
C LYS A 92 4.81 -2.16 -2.25
N ILE A 93 5.62 -1.77 -3.22
CA ILE A 93 5.46 -2.13 -4.63
C ILE A 93 6.42 -3.27 -4.95
N THR A 94 5.94 -4.31 -5.63
CA THR A 94 6.73 -5.49 -6.02
C THR A 94 6.76 -5.62 -7.54
N ALA A 95 7.87 -6.13 -8.07
CA ALA A 95 8.03 -6.34 -9.52
C ALA A 95 6.94 -7.26 -10.12
N GLY A 96 6.45 -8.22 -9.34
CA GLY A 96 5.37 -9.13 -9.74
C GLY A 96 3.95 -8.61 -9.50
N GLY A 97 3.77 -7.40 -8.98
CA GLY A 97 2.45 -6.82 -8.65
C GLY A 97 1.70 -7.58 -7.55
N ASP A 98 2.37 -8.42 -6.76
CA ASP A 98 1.75 -9.21 -5.68
C ASP A 98 1.63 -8.37 -4.40
N CYS A 99 0.40 -8.15 -3.96
CA CYS A 99 0.08 -7.39 -2.74
C CYS A 99 0.01 -8.24 -1.47
N SER A 100 0.24 -9.56 -1.54
CA SER A 100 0.09 -10.48 -0.39
C SER A 100 0.98 -10.09 0.79
N HIS A 101 2.21 -9.64 0.53
CA HIS A 101 3.13 -9.19 1.56
C HIS A 101 2.67 -7.90 2.22
N GLU A 102 2.17 -6.97 1.43
CA GLU A 102 1.64 -5.69 1.89
C GLU A 102 0.40 -5.90 2.76
N ILE A 103 -0.56 -6.71 2.29
CA ILE A 103 -1.75 -7.07 3.05
C ILE A 103 -1.36 -7.68 4.41
N LYS A 104 -0.44 -8.64 4.42
CA LYS A 104 0.06 -9.25 5.67
C LYS A 104 0.66 -8.21 6.60
N ARG A 105 1.46 -7.27 6.07
CA ARG A 105 2.09 -6.20 6.84
C ARG A 105 1.05 -5.32 7.54
N TYR A 106 0.02 -4.86 6.81
CA TYR A 106 -1.04 -4.04 7.38
C TYR A 106 -1.94 -4.79 8.36
N LEU A 107 -2.23 -6.06 8.12
CA LEU A 107 -2.94 -6.90 9.09
C LEU A 107 -2.13 -7.06 10.39
N LEU A 108 -0.80 -7.17 10.32
CA LEU A 108 0.07 -7.21 11.51
C LEU A 108 0.07 -5.87 12.25
N LEU A 109 0.12 -4.74 11.54
CA LEU A 109 0.00 -3.42 12.14
C LEU A 109 -1.36 -3.25 12.84
N GLY A 110 -2.45 -3.66 12.19
CA GLY A 110 -3.78 -3.66 12.80
C GLY A 110 -3.86 -4.53 14.05
N LYS A 111 -3.20 -5.70 14.06
CA LYS A 111 -3.09 -6.54 15.27
C LYS A 111 -2.36 -5.81 16.40
N LYS A 112 -1.27 -5.09 16.09
CA LYS A 112 -0.53 -4.30 17.07
C LYS A 112 -1.39 -3.21 17.68
N VAL A 113 -2.15 -2.48 16.86
CA VAL A 113 -3.10 -1.46 17.35
C VAL A 113 -4.18 -2.09 18.23
N MET A 114 -4.77 -3.22 17.82
CA MET A 114 -5.75 -3.94 18.64
C MET A 114 -5.17 -4.38 19.99
N THR A 115 -3.92 -4.80 20.04
CA THR A 115 -3.24 -5.18 21.29
C THR A 115 -3.06 -3.97 22.21
N ASN A 116 -2.74 -2.81 21.67
CA ASN A 116 -2.65 -1.56 22.45
C ASN A 116 -4.01 -1.15 23.05
N LEU A 117 -5.11 -1.52 22.40
CA LEU A 117 -6.47 -1.26 22.92
C LEU A 117 -6.96 -2.32 23.92
N GLU A 118 -6.18 -3.35 24.21
CA GLU A 118 -6.64 -4.52 24.95
C GLU A 118 -7.16 -4.19 26.37
N SER A 119 -6.52 -3.26 27.07
CA SER A 119 -6.97 -2.80 28.40
C SER A 119 -8.38 -2.22 28.35
N ILE A 120 -8.65 -1.37 27.35
CA ILE A 120 -9.95 -0.74 27.14
C ILE A 120 -10.99 -1.81 26.74
N LEU A 121 -10.62 -2.70 25.80
CA LEU A 121 -11.53 -3.75 25.32
C LEU A 121 -11.87 -4.78 26.42
N LYS A 122 -10.98 -4.98 27.40
CA LYS A 122 -11.20 -5.84 28.56
C LYS A 122 -11.94 -5.14 29.73
N SER A 123 -12.04 -3.81 29.73
CA SER A 123 -12.78 -3.09 30.78
C SER A 123 -14.24 -3.54 30.84
N ARG A 124 -14.81 -3.64 32.05
CA ARG A 124 -16.24 -3.95 32.27
C ARG A 124 -17.11 -2.71 32.23
N ASP A 125 -16.52 -1.55 32.48
CA ASP A 125 -17.21 -0.27 32.57
C ASP A 125 -17.56 0.31 31.19
N ILE A 126 -16.94 -0.21 30.14
CA ILE A 126 -17.16 0.26 28.78
C ILE A 126 -18.13 -0.67 28.06
N THR A 127 -19.19 -0.10 27.50
CA THR A 127 -20.25 -0.86 26.81
C THR A 127 -19.74 -1.46 25.49
N LEU A 128 -20.37 -2.54 25.03
CA LEU A 128 -20.01 -3.18 23.77
C LEU A 128 -20.14 -2.24 22.56
N PRO A 129 -21.21 -1.43 22.40
CA PRO A 129 -21.29 -0.47 21.31
C PRO A 129 -20.12 0.52 21.28
N THR A 130 -19.73 1.04 22.44
CA THR A 130 -18.58 1.96 22.56
C THR A 130 -17.27 1.29 22.13
N LYS A 131 -17.06 0.03 22.53
CA LYS A 131 -15.88 -0.75 22.09
C LYS A 131 -15.86 -0.96 20.59
N VAL A 132 -17.00 -1.26 19.98
CA VAL A 132 -17.13 -1.41 18.51
C VAL A 132 -16.84 -0.09 17.81
N GLN A 133 -17.38 1.02 18.33
CA GLN A 133 -17.11 2.36 17.80
C GLN A 133 -15.66 2.77 17.96
N LEU A 134 -14.92 2.24 18.92
CA LEU A 134 -13.49 2.50 19.09
C LEU A 134 -12.65 1.68 18.08
N VAL A 135 -12.96 0.41 17.89
CA VAL A 135 -12.19 -0.47 17.00
C VAL A 135 -12.24 0.03 15.55
N LYS A 136 -13.40 0.44 15.06
CA LYS A 136 -13.57 0.89 13.67
C LYS A 136 -12.61 2.04 13.28
N PRO A 137 -12.61 3.21 13.96
CA PRO A 137 -11.77 4.33 13.57
C PRO A 137 -10.29 4.16 13.93
N MET A 138 -9.97 3.30 14.91
CA MET A 138 -8.58 3.13 15.35
C MET A 138 -7.83 2.04 14.57
N VAL A 139 -8.51 0.97 14.18
CA VAL A 139 -7.87 -0.22 13.59
C VAL A 139 -8.07 -0.29 12.08
N PHE A 140 -9.29 -0.04 11.61
CA PHE A 140 -9.61 -0.25 10.19
C PHE A 140 -8.86 0.70 9.25
N PRO A 141 -8.68 2.02 9.54
CA PRO A 141 -7.88 2.89 8.68
C PRO A 141 -6.42 2.45 8.56
N VAL A 142 -5.85 1.88 9.63
CA VAL A 142 -4.50 1.33 9.58
C VAL A 142 -4.42 0.14 8.61
N VAL A 143 -5.44 -0.72 8.63
CA VAL A 143 -5.47 -1.94 7.79
C VAL A 143 -5.84 -1.63 6.35
N THR A 144 -6.64 -0.60 6.11
CA THR A 144 -7.10 -0.23 4.76
C THR A 144 -6.23 0.83 4.09
N TYR A 145 -5.14 1.26 4.72
CA TYR A 145 -4.24 2.25 4.11
C TYR A 145 -3.66 1.74 2.80
N GLY A 146 -3.86 2.50 1.71
CA GLY A 146 -3.37 2.14 0.37
C GLY A 146 -4.06 0.94 -0.28
N CYS A 147 -5.18 0.44 0.30
CA CYS A 147 -5.88 -0.75 -0.21
C CYS A 147 -6.49 -0.55 -1.61
N GLU A 148 -6.60 0.70 -2.07
CA GLU A 148 -7.13 1.05 -3.40
C GLU A 148 -6.27 0.43 -4.52
N SER A 149 -4.96 0.35 -4.30
CA SER A 149 -4.00 -0.22 -5.26
C SER A 149 -3.91 -1.76 -5.19
N TRP A 150 -4.48 -2.40 -4.16
CA TRP A 150 -4.27 -3.84 -3.95
C TRP A 150 -5.08 -4.71 -4.90
N THR A 151 -4.42 -5.69 -5.49
CA THR A 151 -5.09 -6.80 -6.19
C THR A 151 -5.36 -7.91 -5.19
N VAL A 152 -6.55 -7.88 -4.56
CA VAL A 152 -6.94 -8.83 -3.51
C VAL A 152 -7.41 -10.13 -4.16
N ARG A 153 -6.71 -11.24 -3.87
CA ARG A 153 -7.07 -12.60 -4.32
C ARG A 153 -7.91 -13.29 -3.25
N LYS A 154 -8.55 -14.41 -3.59
CA LYS A 154 -9.39 -15.17 -2.67
C LYS A 154 -8.69 -15.57 -1.35
N ALA A 155 -7.41 -15.90 -1.41
CA ALA A 155 -6.63 -16.23 -0.22
C ALA A 155 -6.43 -15.03 0.71
N GLU A 156 -6.29 -13.83 0.15
CA GLU A 156 -6.19 -12.58 0.90
C GLU A 156 -7.54 -12.19 1.52
N CYS A 157 -8.67 -12.37 0.80
CA CYS A 157 -10.01 -12.18 1.35
C CYS A 157 -10.18 -13.03 2.62
N GLN A 158 -9.82 -14.31 2.57
CA GLN A 158 -9.91 -15.21 3.74
C GLN A 158 -9.05 -14.72 4.93
N ARG A 159 -7.87 -14.13 4.67
CA ARG A 159 -7.03 -13.56 5.73
C ARG A 159 -7.63 -12.29 6.33
N ILE A 160 -8.21 -11.44 5.49
CA ILE A 160 -8.90 -10.21 5.90
C ILE A 160 -10.10 -10.55 6.77
N ASP A 161 -10.93 -11.52 6.36
CA ASP A 161 -12.07 -12.00 7.12
C ASP A 161 -11.65 -12.61 8.46
N ALA A 162 -10.61 -13.43 8.45
CA ALA A 162 -10.09 -14.04 9.68
C ALA A 162 -9.56 -12.96 10.65
N PHE A 163 -8.92 -11.91 10.13
CA PHE A 163 -8.48 -10.77 10.93
C PHE A 163 -9.67 -10.00 11.50
N GLU A 164 -10.68 -9.70 10.69
CA GLU A 164 -11.88 -8.99 11.14
C GLU A 164 -12.59 -9.76 12.28
N LEU A 165 -12.80 -11.07 12.11
CA LEU A 165 -13.36 -11.92 13.15
C LEU A 165 -12.51 -11.96 14.42
N TRP A 166 -11.19 -11.98 14.28
CA TRP A 166 -10.25 -11.89 15.40
C TRP A 166 -10.40 -10.55 16.14
N CYS A 167 -10.59 -9.43 15.42
CA CYS A 167 -10.86 -8.13 16.03
C CYS A 167 -12.16 -8.15 16.83
N TRP A 168 -13.25 -8.71 16.28
CA TRP A 168 -14.56 -8.71 16.91
C TRP A 168 -14.69 -9.68 18.10
N ARG A 169 -13.89 -10.74 18.14
CA ARG A 169 -13.85 -11.64 19.31
C ARG A 169 -13.32 -10.99 20.57
N ARG A 170 -12.46 -9.97 20.46
CA ARG A 170 -11.84 -9.29 21.61
C ARG A 170 -12.82 -8.46 22.45
N PRO A 171 -13.59 -7.52 21.89
CA PRO A 171 -14.60 -6.80 22.68
C PRO A 171 -15.70 -7.73 23.23
N LEU A 172 -16.01 -8.81 22.54
CA LEU A 172 -16.96 -9.83 23.01
C LEU A 172 -16.37 -10.78 24.07
N ARG A 173 -15.04 -10.74 24.30
CA ARG A 173 -14.32 -11.66 25.20
C ARG A 173 -14.55 -13.13 24.88
N VAL A 174 -14.71 -13.46 23.60
CA VAL A 174 -14.90 -14.83 23.14
C VAL A 174 -13.53 -15.41 22.77
N PRO A 175 -12.99 -16.37 23.55
CA PRO A 175 -11.74 -17.01 23.21
C PRO A 175 -11.88 -17.79 21.91
N TRP A 176 -10.75 -18.00 21.23
CA TRP A 176 -10.73 -18.77 19.97
C TRP A 176 -11.24 -20.19 20.16
N THR A 177 -11.01 -20.78 21.32
CA THR A 177 -11.44 -22.14 21.69
C THR A 177 -12.96 -22.26 21.95
N ALA A 178 -13.66 -21.13 22.09
CA ALA A 178 -15.11 -21.17 22.28
C ALA A 178 -15.80 -21.60 20.98
N SER A 179 -16.68 -22.58 21.07
CA SER A 179 -17.47 -23.13 19.94
C SER A 179 -18.58 -22.14 19.51
N ARG A 180 -18.22 -20.89 19.24
CA ARG A 180 -19.12 -19.87 18.69
C ARG A 180 -18.91 -19.70 17.20
N SER A 181 -19.98 -19.79 16.44
CA SER A 181 -19.92 -19.58 14.98
C SER A 181 -19.58 -18.13 14.63
N ASN A 182 -18.89 -17.94 13.51
CA ASN A 182 -18.53 -16.62 12.99
C ASN A 182 -19.78 -15.76 12.75
N GLN A 183 -20.87 -16.35 12.26
CA GLN A 183 -22.15 -15.66 12.08
C GLN A 183 -22.72 -15.13 13.41
N SER A 184 -22.61 -15.89 14.50
CA SER A 184 -23.03 -15.45 15.84
C SER A 184 -22.21 -14.26 16.32
N ILE A 185 -20.90 -14.23 16.05
CA ILE A 185 -20.02 -13.09 16.37
C ILE A 185 -20.45 -11.83 15.62
N LEU A 186 -20.60 -11.95 14.29
CA LEU A 186 -20.99 -10.82 13.43
C LEU A 186 -22.40 -10.30 13.77
N LYS A 187 -23.36 -11.19 14.08
CA LYS A 187 -24.70 -10.79 14.50
C LYS A 187 -24.68 -9.95 15.78
N ASN A 188 -23.84 -10.31 16.76
CA ASN A 188 -23.74 -9.57 18.01
C ASN A 188 -23.07 -8.19 17.84
N ILE A 189 -22.15 -8.07 16.90
CA ILE A 189 -21.42 -6.81 16.64
C ILE A 189 -22.24 -5.91 15.70
N SER A 190 -22.95 -6.51 14.73
CA SER A 190 -23.67 -5.79 13.65
C SER A 190 -22.78 -4.70 13.00
N PRO A 191 -21.65 -5.05 12.41
CA PRO A 191 -20.63 -4.07 11.99
C PRO A 191 -21.13 -3.13 10.87
N GLY A 192 -22.27 -3.40 10.27
CA GLY A 192 -22.85 -2.65 9.15
C GLY A 192 -22.19 -2.96 7.80
N CYS A 193 -20.86 -2.98 7.77
CA CYS A 193 -20.06 -3.32 6.59
C CYS A 193 -18.88 -4.19 7.05
N SER A 194 -18.54 -5.23 6.27
CA SER A 194 -17.33 -6.01 6.50
C SER A 194 -16.08 -5.21 6.15
N LEU A 195 -14.93 -5.63 6.67
CA LEU A 195 -13.66 -4.99 6.34
C LEU A 195 -13.34 -5.12 4.84
N GLU A 196 -13.62 -6.27 4.23
CA GLU A 196 -13.51 -6.46 2.77
C GLU A 196 -14.44 -5.50 2.01
N GLY A 197 -15.70 -5.37 2.44
CA GLY A 197 -16.67 -4.44 1.86
C GLY A 197 -16.22 -2.98 1.98
N LEU A 198 -15.58 -2.61 3.10
CA LEU A 198 -14.98 -1.28 3.27
C LEU A 198 -13.84 -1.04 2.29
N MET A 199 -12.93 -2.01 2.12
CA MET A 199 -11.83 -1.94 1.14
C MET A 199 -12.36 -1.78 -0.28
N LEU A 200 -13.40 -2.56 -0.65
CA LEU A 200 -14.04 -2.44 -1.96
C LEU A 200 -14.66 -1.05 -2.17
N LYS A 201 -15.35 -0.52 -1.15
CA LYS A 201 -15.92 0.82 -1.19
C LYS A 201 -14.85 1.90 -1.42
N LEU A 202 -13.73 1.84 -0.67
CA LEU A 202 -12.61 2.78 -0.82
C LEU A 202 -12.03 2.70 -2.23
N LYS A 203 -11.83 1.50 -2.75
CA LYS A 203 -11.35 1.26 -4.10
C LYS A 203 -12.29 1.86 -5.16
N LEU A 204 -13.59 1.65 -5.05
CA LEU A 204 -14.57 2.22 -5.97
C LEU A 204 -14.60 3.76 -5.89
N GLN A 205 -14.51 4.34 -4.70
CA GLN A 205 -14.41 5.78 -4.51
C GLN A 205 -13.17 6.35 -5.20
N TYR A 206 -12.02 5.71 -5.03
CA TYR A 206 -10.78 6.13 -5.68
C TYR A 206 -10.92 6.12 -7.21
N PHE A 207 -11.44 5.05 -7.79
CA PHE A 207 -11.65 4.97 -9.24
C PHE A 207 -12.67 5.99 -9.76
N SER A 208 -13.70 6.34 -9.00
CA SER A 208 -14.68 7.38 -9.41
C SER A 208 -14.06 8.77 -9.47
N HIS A 209 -13.00 9.04 -8.73
CA HIS A 209 -12.25 10.31 -8.82
C HIS A 209 -11.26 10.36 -9.99
N LEU A 210 -10.91 9.21 -10.56
CA LEU A 210 -9.97 9.14 -11.71
C LEU A 210 -10.67 9.25 -13.05
N MET A 211 -11.99 9.02 -13.13
CA MET A 211 -12.81 9.13 -14.34
C MET A 211 -13.44 10.50 -14.46
#